data_ee30aec31c7f7d944c22535d6502be12
#
_entry.id   ee30aec31c7f7d944c22535d6502be12
#
_cell.length_a   1.000
_cell.length_b   1.000
_cell.length_c   1.000
_cell.angle_alpha   90.00
_cell.angle_beta   90.00
_cell.angle_gamma   90.00
#
_symmetry.space_group_name_H-M   'P 1'
#
loop_
_entity.id
_entity.type
_entity.pdbx_description
1 polymer ?
#
loop_
_entity_poly.entity_id
_entity_poly.type
_entity_poly.pdbx_seq_one_letter_code
_entity_poly.pdbx_strand_id
1 'polypeptide(L)'
;DLLTERAKYVVRYQGGHNAGHTLVINGEKTVLHLIPSGILRENVTSIIGNGVVLSPAALMKEMKGLEDRGIPVRERLLLSEACPLILDYHVALDVAREKARGAKAIGTTGRGIGPAYEDKVARRGLRVGDLFDKATFADKLKEVMEYHNFQLVNFYKAEAVDYQKVLDDVMAIADILTSMVVDVSDLLDQA
;
A
#
# COMPACT_ATOMS: atom_id res chain seq x y z
N ASP A 1 4.27 -7.16 20.18
CA ASP A 1 5.63 -7.72 19.96
C ASP A 1 5.87 -9.00 20.77
N LEU A 2 5.46 -9.08 22.03
CA LEU A 2 5.58 -10.31 22.84
C LEU A 2 4.79 -11.49 22.23
N LEU A 3 3.66 -11.23 21.58
CA LEU A 3 2.85 -12.26 20.94
C LEU A 3 3.45 -12.75 19.61
N THR A 4 4.24 -11.92 18.93
CA THR A 4 4.83 -12.29 17.65
C THR A 4 5.85 -13.43 17.75
N GLU A 5 6.47 -13.61 18.91
CA GLU A 5 7.44 -14.71 19.15
C GLU A 5 6.80 -16.11 19.13
N ARG A 6 5.49 -16.19 19.35
CA ARG A 6 4.73 -17.44 19.39
C ARG A 6 3.79 -17.60 18.19
N ALA A 7 3.74 -16.60 17.31
CA ALA A 7 2.87 -16.62 16.15
C ALA A 7 3.56 -17.25 14.95
N LYS A 8 2.84 -18.06 14.19
CA LYS A 8 3.27 -18.54 12.86
C LYS A 8 3.05 -17.42 11.82
N TYR A 9 1.94 -16.68 11.96
CA TYR A 9 1.56 -15.60 11.08
C TYR A 9 1.31 -14.31 11.85
N VAL A 10 1.74 -13.18 11.29
CA VAL A 10 1.37 -11.84 11.77
C VAL A 10 0.71 -11.08 10.64
N VAL A 11 -0.56 -10.74 10.84
CA VAL A 11 -1.40 -10.15 9.80
C VAL A 11 -1.71 -8.70 10.11
N ARG A 12 -1.45 -7.83 9.14
CA ARG A 12 -2.00 -6.48 9.11
C ARG A 12 -3.23 -6.48 8.20
N TYR A 13 -4.39 -6.12 8.71
CA TYR A 13 -5.64 -6.25 7.97
C TYR A 13 -6.29 -4.93 7.57
N GLN A 14 -5.79 -3.77 8.06
CA GLN A 14 -6.31 -2.46 7.69
C GLN A 14 -5.26 -1.35 7.82
N GLY A 15 -5.63 -0.13 7.43
CA GLY A 15 -4.76 1.06 7.42
C GLY A 15 -3.85 1.08 6.21
N GLY A 16 -2.80 1.85 6.29
CA GLY A 16 -1.77 2.00 5.26
C GLY A 16 -0.46 2.44 5.91
N HIS A 17 0.38 3.12 5.16
CA HIS A 17 1.69 3.58 5.64
C HIS A 17 1.64 4.96 6.35
N ASN A 18 0.48 5.35 6.90
CA ASN A 18 0.26 6.65 7.52
C ASN A 18 0.88 6.82 8.92
N ALA A 19 1.15 5.72 9.64
CA ALA A 19 1.76 5.74 10.97
C ALA A 19 3.01 4.85 11.00
N GLY A 20 3.99 5.22 11.81
CA GLY A 20 5.16 4.40 12.07
C GLY A 20 5.00 3.58 13.36
N HIS A 21 5.48 2.34 13.31
CA HIS A 21 5.58 1.44 14.45
C HIS A 21 7.06 1.19 14.74
N THR A 22 7.52 1.67 15.89
CA THR A 22 8.91 1.54 16.29
C THR A 22 9.11 0.29 17.17
N LEU A 23 10.06 -0.53 16.76
CA LEU A 23 10.51 -1.70 17.52
C LEU A 23 11.96 -1.53 17.94
N VAL A 24 12.31 -2.09 19.07
CA VAL A 24 13.70 -2.22 19.52
C VAL A 24 13.95 -3.69 19.81
N ILE A 25 14.80 -4.32 19.00
CA ILE A 25 15.17 -5.73 19.13
C ILE A 25 16.69 -5.80 19.28
N ASN A 26 17.17 -6.40 20.36
CA ASN A 26 18.60 -6.51 20.70
C ASN A 26 19.34 -5.15 20.66
N GLY A 27 18.67 -4.06 21.06
CA GLY A 27 19.22 -2.71 21.05
C GLY A 27 19.12 -2.01 19.68
N GLU A 28 18.70 -2.69 18.64
CA GLU A 28 18.56 -2.13 17.31
C GLU A 28 17.14 -1.60 17.07
N LYS A 29 17.05 -0.31 16.71
CA LYS A 29 15.78 0.35 16.44
C LYS A 29 15.35 0.19 14.99
N THR A 30 14.17 -0.33 14.77
CA THR A 30 13.52 -0.45 13.45
C THR A 30 12.17 0.26 13.44
N VAL A 31 11.92 1.06 12.41
CA VAL A 31 10.62 1.70 12.20
C VAL A 31 9.95 1.05 11.00
N LEU A 32 8.78 0.46 11.22
CA LEU A 32 7.94 -0.13 10.19
C LEU A 32 6.69 0.73 9.98
N HIS A 33 6.28 0.90 8.74
CA HIS A 33 5.08 1.67 8.39
C HIS A 33 3.97 0.81 7.79
N LEU A 34 4.33 -0.15 6.95
CA LEU A 34 3.41 -0.98 6.19
C LEU A 34 3.58 -2.46 6.51
N ILE A 35 4.81 -2.92 6.57
CA ILE A 35 5.15 -4.33 6.81
C ILE A 35 4.87 -4.68 8.27
N PRO A 36 4.19 -5.83 8.55
CA PRO A 36 3.96 -6.29 9.92
C PRO A 36 5.25 -6.59 10.68
N SER A 37 5.22 -6.39 12.00
CA SER A 37 6.40 -6.54 12.87
C SER A 37 6.97 -7.96 12.92
N GLY A 38 6.19 -8.96 12.57
CA GLY A 38 6.64 -10.35 12.44
C GLY A 38 7.81 -10.55 11.47
N ILE A 39 8.00 -9.62 10.52
CA ILE A 39 9.09 -9.70 9.53
C ILE A 39 10.49 -9.75 10.17
N LEU A 40 10.64 -9.21 11.36
CA LEU A 40 11.89 -9.19 12.12
C LEU A 40 12.17 -10.51 12.87
N ARG A 41 11.28 -11.51 12.78
CA ARG A 41 11.40 -12.83 13.41
C ARG A 41 11.58 -13.90 12.34
N GLU A 42 12.58 -14.78 12.52
CA GLU A 42 12.99 -15.77 11.49
C GLU A 42 11.89 -16.77 11.12
N ASN A 43 11.06 -17.16 12.10
CA ASN A 43 10.04 -18.21 11.92
C ASN A 43 8.62 -17.65 11.76
N VAL A 44 8.48 -16.36 11.44
CA VAL A 44 7.19 -15.70 11.35
C VAL A 44 6.94 -15.19 9.92
N THR A 45 5.84 -15.60 9.34
CA THR A 45 5.36 -15.07 8.07
C THR A 45 4.50 -13.83 8.33
N SER A 46 4.83 -12.74 7.67
CA SER A 46 4.09 -11.48 7.72
C SER A 46 3.12 -11.39 6.55
N ILE A 47 1.88 -10.98 6.82
CA ILE A 47 0.81 -10.92 5.82
C ILE A 47 0.23 -9.51 5.79
N ILE A 48 0.14 -8.93 4.59
CA ILE A 48 -0.64 -7.73 4.33
C ILE A 48 -1.99 -8.17 3.76
N GLY A 49 -3.03 -8.03 4.57
CA GLY A 49 -4.39 -8.50 4.26
C GLY A 49 -5.20 -7.49 3.46
N ASN A 50 -6.34 -7.95 2.98
CA ASN A 50 -7.25 -7.29 2.03
C ASN A 50 -7.86 -5.95 2.46
N GLY A 51 -7.79 -5.60 3.73
CA GLY A 51 -8.25 -4.30 4.24
C GLY A 51 -7.17 -3.20 4.20
N VAL A 52 -5.91 -3.54 3.94
CA VAL A 52 -4.82 -2.57 3.85
C VAL A 52 -4.88 -1.84 2.51
N VAL A 53 -4.73 -0.51 2.53
CA VAL A 53 -4.47 0.27 1.33
C VAL A 53 -2.96 0.36 1.14
N LEU A 54 -2.47 -0.27 0.08
CA LEU A 54 -1.07 -0.55 -0.18
C LEU A 54 -0.45 0.48 -1.12
N SER A 55 0.51 1.26 -0.64
CA SER A 55 1.36 2.06 -1.52
C SER A 55 2.52 1.21 -2.03
N PRO A 56 2.59 0.91 -3.34
CA PRO A 56 3.68 0.13 -3.91
C PRO A 56 5.05 0.75 -3.66
N ALA A 57 5.17 2.06 -3.86
CA ALA A 57 6.42 2.80 -3.65
C ALA A 57 6.87 2.76 -2.18
N ALA A 58 5.94 2.92 -1.22
CA ALA A 58 6.25 2.85 0.21
C ALA A 58 6.67 1.44 0.61
N LEU A 59 6.00 0.40 0.08
CA LEU A 59 6.36 -0.99 0.33
C LEU A 59 7.76 -1.30 -0.17
N MET A 60 8.08 -0.96 -1.42
CA MET A 60 9.40 -1.21 -2.00
C MET A 60 10.51 -0.51 -1.23
N LYS A 61 10.29 0.73 -0.79
CA LYS A 61 11.24 1.47 0.03
C LYS A 61 11.48 0.79 1.37
N GLU A 62 10.41 0.32 2.04
CA GLU A 62 10.50 -0.34 3.34
C GLU A 62 11.16 -1.72 3.21
N MET A 63 10.81 -2.50 2.17
CA MET A 63 11.45 -3.78 1.86
C MET A 63 12.95 -3.61 1.64
N LYS A 64 13.35 -2.66 0.79
CA LYS A 64 14.76 -2.38 0.52
C LYS A 64 15.52 -2.05 1.81
N GLY A 65 14.97 -1.21 2.67
CA GLY A 65 15.62 -0.85 3.95
C GLY A 65 15.82 -2.05 4.90
N LEU A 66 14.93 -3.04 4.84
CA LEU A 66 15.06 -4.29 5.60
C LEU A 66 16.03 -5.27 4.93
N GLU A 67 15.97 -5.42 3.61
CA GLU A 67 16.87 -6.29 2.83
C GLU A 67 18.33 -5.83 2.92
N ASP A 68 18.58 -4.51 2.90
CA ASP A 68 19.92 -3.92 3.10
C ASP A 68 20.52 -4.28 4.49
N ARG A 69 19.68 -4.69 5.44
CA ARG A 69 20.05 -5.17 6.78
C ARG A 69 20.09 -6.70 6.87
N GLY A 70 19.97 -7.41 5.74
CA GLY A 70 20.02 -8.87 5.68
C GLY A 70 18.72 -9.58 6.07
N ILE A 71 17.57 -8.88 6.14
CA ILE A 71 16.28 -9.51 6.43
C ILE A 71 15.67 -9.98 5.09
N PRO A 72 15.39 -11.30 4.92
CA PRO A 72 14.86 -11.86 3.68
C PRO A 72 13.36 -11.58 3.56
N VAL A 73 13.00 -10.33 3.27
CA VAL A 73 11.60 -9.86 3.29
C VAL A 73 10.74 -10.64 2.29
N ARG A 74 11.23 -10.87 1.07
CA ARG A 74 10.47 -11.53 0.00
C ARG A 74 10.10 -12.98 0.31
N GLU A 75 10.86 -13.64 1.17
CA GLU A 75 10.60 -15.03 1.60
C GLU A 75 9.54 -15.11 2.70
N ARG A 76 9.31 -14.00 3.41
CA ARG A 76 8.47 -13.95 4.63
C ARG A 76 7.30 -12.99 4.56
N LEU A 77 7.18 -12.23 3.47
CA LEU A 77 6.07 -11.29 3.28
C LEU A 77 5.11 -11.80 2.22
N LEU A 78 3.84 -11.92 2.59
CA LEU A 78 2.76 -12.29 1.70
C LEU A 78 1.76 -11.14 1.57
N LEU A 79 1.20 -10.99 0.37
CA LEU A 79 0.23 -9.94 0.04
C LEU A 79 -1.10 -10.54 -0.36
N SER A 80 -2.19 -9.96 0.10
CA SER A 80 -3.50 -10.27 -0.45
C SER A 80 -3.68 -9.64 -1.83
N GLU A 81 -4.19 -10.42 -2.79
CA GLU A 81 -4.58 -9.90 -4.10
C GLU A 81 -5.65 -8.81 -4.01
N ALA A 82 -6.48 -8.85 -2.97
CA ALA A 82 -7.58 -7.92 -2.75
C ALA A 82 -7.15 -6.57 -2.14
N CYS A 83 -5.86 -6.36 -1.80
CA CYS A 83 -5.37 -5.08 -1.30
C CYS A 83 -5.58 -3.97 -2.34
N PRO A 84 -6.31 -2.89 -2.01
CA PRO A 84 -6.36 -1.72 -2.87
C PRO A 84 -5.01 -1.01 -2.92
N LEU A 85 -4.66 -0.48 -4.09
CA LEU A 85 -3.43 0.29 -4.28
C LEU A 85 -3.64 1.76 -3.96
N ILE A 86 -2.63 2.37 -3.34
CA ILE A 86 -2.48 3.83 -3.25
C ILE A 86 -1.53 4.25 -4.37
N LEU A 87 -2.02 5.09 -5.28
CA LEU A 87 -1.28 5.62 -6.41
C LEU A 87 -1.18 7.15 -6.33
N ASP A 88 -0.36 7.76 -7.15
CA ASP A 88 -0.02 9.20 -7.05
C ASP A 88 -1.25 10.11 -7.07
N TYR A 89 -2.29 9.76 -7.82
CA TYR A 89 -3.53 10.55 -7.84
C TYR A 89 -4.28 10.53 -6.50
N HIS A 90 -4.17 9.47 -5.69
CA HIS A 90 -4.73 9.47 -4.34
C HIS A 90 -4.00 10.45 -3.43
N VAL A 91 -2.67 10.50 -3.55
CA VAL A 91 -1.84 11.47 -2.81
C VAL A 91 -2.18 12.89 -3.24
N ALA A 92 -2.28 13.15 -4.54
CA ALA A 92 -2.65 14.45 -5.09
C ALA A 92 -4.03 14.90 -4.60
N LEU A 93 -5.03 14.00 -4.58
CA LEU A 93 -6.37 14.29 -4.05
C LEU A 93 -6.35 14.60 -2.55
N ASP A 94 -5.61 13.85 -1.76
CA ASP A 94 -5.50 14.06 -0.30
C ASP A 94 -4.95 15.47 -0.02
N VAL A 95 -3.86 15.84 -0.68
CA VAL A 95 -3.24 17.17 -0.57
C VAL A 95 -4.17 18.28 -1.08
N ALA A 96 -4.81 18.08 -2.23
CA ALA A 96 -5.71 19.08 -2.81
C ALA A 96 -6.94 19.33 -1.91
N ARG A 97 -7.50 18.29 -1.32
CA ARG A 97 -8.62 18.36 -0.38
C ARG A 97 -8.25 19.11 0.89
N GLU A 98 -7.11 18.85 1.48
CA GLU A 98 -6.62 19.57 2.66
C GLU A 98 -6.39 21.04 2.36
N LYS A 99 -5.77 21.36 1.22
CA LYS A 99 -5.56 22.73 0.78
C LYS A 99 -6.89 23.47 0.57
N ALA A 100 -7.86 22.84 -0.05
CA ALA A 100 -9.17 23.44 -0.31
C ALA A 100 -9.96 23.73 0.97
N ARG A 101 -9.76 22.94 2.02
CA ARG A 101 -10.40 23.15 3.34
C ARG A 101 -9.79 24.30 4.15
N GLY A 102 -8.56 24.70 3.85
CA GLY A 102 -7.87 25.79 4.53
C GLY A 102 -7.87 25.63 6.05
N ALA A 103 -8.44 26.58 6.79
CA ALA A 103 -8.54 26.56 8.26
C ALA A 103 -9.38 25.40 8.82
N LYS A 104 -10.16 24.72 7.98
CA LYS A 104 -10.97 23.54 8.35
C LYS A 104 -10.30 22.22 7.92
N ALA A 105 -9.01 22.25 7.60
CA ALA A 105 -8.24 21.04 7.26
C ALA A 105 -8.32 20.01 8.40
N ILE A 106 -8.37 18.73 8.03
CA ILE A 106 -8.43 17.61 8.99
C ILE A 106 -7.06 17.35 9.62
N GLY A 107 -5.98 17.72 8.92
CA GLY A 107 -4.62 17.40 9.29
C GLY A 107 -4.25 15.99 8.87
N THR A 108 -4.61 15.58 7.65
CA THR A 108 -4.24 14.28 7.09
C THR A 108 -2.73 14.19 6.91
N THR A 109 -2.21 12.98 6.77
CA THR A 109 -0.78 12.78 6.50
C THR A 109 -0.40 13.06 5.04
N GLY A 110 -1.37 13.40 4.17
CA GLY A 110 -1.16 13.63 2.73
C GLY A 110 -0.68 12.39 1.97
N ARG A 111 -0.94 11.20 2.47
CA ARG A 111 -0.45 9.93 1.90
C ARG A 111 -1.48 9.18 1.06
N GLY A 112 -2.63 9.80 0.81
CA GLY A 112 -3.68 9.23 -0.05
C GLY A 112 -4.49 8.10 0.57
N ILE A 113 -4.41 7.89 1.89
CA ILE A 113 -5.12 6.81 2.60
C ILE A 113 -6.63 6.93 2.42
N GLY A 114 -7.18 8.11 2.74
CA GLY A 114 -8.62 8.37 2.62
C GLY A 114 -9.15 8.20 1.20
N PRO A 115 -8.56 8.86 0.19
CA PRO A 115 -8.96 8.69 -1.20
C PRO A 115 -8.88 7.24 -1.71
N ALA A 116 -7.89 6.46 -1.29
CA ALA A 116 -7.79 5.05 -1.67
C ALA A 116 -8.92 4.20 -1.05
N TYR A 117 -9.30 4.45 0.20
CA TYR A 117 -10.47 3.82 0.80
C TYR A 117 -11.78 4.23 0.13
N GLU A 118 -11.89 5.49 -0.27
CA GLU A 118 -13.05 5.99 -1.03
C GLU A 118 -13.19 5.23 -2.35
N ASP A 119 -12.11 5.05 -3.09
CA ASP A 119 -12.11 4.28 -4.34
C ASP A 119 -12.43 2.81 -4.12
N LYS A 120 -11.92 2.21 -3.03
CA LYS A 120 -12.30 0.84 -2.65
C LYS A 120 -13.81 0.69 -2.48
N VAL A 121 -14.45 1.58 -1.71
CA VAL A 121 -15.89 1.54 -1.43
C VAL A 121 -16.69 1.85 -2.69
N ALA A 122 -16.22 2.79 -3.52
CA ALA A 122 -16.82 3.15 -4.80
C ALA A 122 -16.61 2.09 -5.90
N ARG A 123 -15.85 1.01 -5.63
CA ARG A 123 -15.56 -0.10 -6.56
C ARG A 123 -14.78 0.29 -7.83
N ARG A 124 -14.04 1.41 -7.78
CA ARG A 124 -13.16 1.85 -8.87
C ARG A 124 -11.67 1.72 -8.53
N GLY A 125 -11.35 1.36 -7.27
CA GLY A 125 -9.98 1.19 -6.84
C GLY A 125 -9.30 0.01 -7.53
N LEU A 126 -8.06 0.22 -7.97
CA LEU A 126 -7.20 -0.86 -8.46
C LEU A 126 -6.63 -1.65 -7.28
N ARG A 127 -6.44 -2.94 -7.49
CA ARG A 127 -5.95 -3.88 -6.46
C ARG A 127 -4.62 -4.50 -6.89
N VAL A 128 -3.92 -5.10 -5.94
CA VAL A 128 -2.71 -5.87 -6.23
C VAL A 128 -2.99 -6.98 -7.25
N GLY A 129 -4.12 -7.67 -7.14
CA GLY A 129 -4.53 -8.73 -8.08
C GLY A 129 -4.76 -8.26 -9.51
N ASP A 130 -5.10 -6.99 -9.74
CA ASP A 130 -5.23 -6.46 -11.10
C ASP A 130 -3.89 -6.44 -11.86
N LEU A 131 -2.75 -6.49 -11.15
CA LEU A 131 -1.42 -6.52 -11.76
C LEU A 131 -1.08 -7.82 -12.48
N PHE A 132 -1.84 -8.89 -12.27
CA PHE A 132 -1.68 -10.15 -13.02
C PHE A 132 -2.04 -9.99 -14.51
N ASP A 133 -2.93 -9.04 -14.83
CA ASP A 133 -3.25 -8.65 -16.19
C ASP A 133 -2.85 -7.18 -16.42
N LYS A 134 -1.62 -6.98 -16.86
CA LYS A 134 -1.03 -5.64 -17.05
C LYS A 134 -1.80 -4.77 -18.07
N ALA A 135 -2.41 -5.38 -19.09
CA ALA A 135 -3.20 -4.66 -20.08
C ALA A 135 -4.51 -4.16 -19.48
N THR A 136 -5.26 -5.05 -18.83
CA THR A 136 -6.50 -4.68 -18.11
C THR A 136 -6.22 -3.68 -16.98
N PHE A 137 -5.09 -3.81 -16.29
CA PHE A 137 -4.66 -2.82 -15.27
C PHE A 137 -4.47 -1.43 -15.89
N ALA A 138 -3.78 -1.33 -17.03
CA ALA A 138 -3.53 -0.06 -17.72
C ALA A 138 -4.82 0.64 -18.15
N ASP A 139 -5.79 -0.12 -18.67
CA ASP A 139 -7.10 0.41 -19.08
C ASP A 139 -7.90 0.91 -17.86
N LYS A 140 -7.97 0.14 -16.79
CA LYS A 140 -8.61 0.55 -15.53
C LYS A 140 -7.94 1.79 -14.92
N LEU A 141 -6.60 1.84 -14.93
CA LEU A 141 -5.85 2.99 -14.44
C LEU A 141 -6.19 4.25 -15.25
N LYS A 142 -6.29 4.14 -16.57
CA LYS A 142 -6.62 5.26 -17.44
C LYS A 142 -8.01 5.81 -17.09
N GLU A 143 -9.01 4.95 -16.98
CA GLU A 143 -10.38 5.34 -16.66
C GLU A 143 -10.46 6.05 -15.31
N VAL A 144 -9.86 5.49 -14.26
CA VAL A 144 -9.92 6.08 -12.92
C VAL A 144 -9.12 7.39 -12.83
N MET A 145 -8.00 7.48 -13.54
CA MET A 145 -7.21 8.72 -13.57
C MET A 145 -7.89 9.85 -14.36
N GLU A 146 -8.62 9.55 -15.44
CA GLU A 146 -9.44 10.54 -16.13
C GLU A 146 -10.46 11.17 -15.15
N TYR A 147 -11.14 10.35 -14.37
CA TYR A 147 -12.08 10.80 -13.35
C TYR A 147 -11.42 11.66 -12.27
N HIS A 148 -10.31 11.21 -11.70
CA HIS A 148 -9.62 11.93 -10.62
C HIS A 148 -8.90 13.19 -11.12
N ASN A 149 -8.31 13.17 -12.30
CA ASN A 149 -7.70 14.34 -12.91
C ASN A 149 -8.73 15.40 -13.25
N PHE A 150 -9.93 15.00 -13.67
CA PHE A 150 -11.03 15.95 -13.81
C PHE A 150 -11.35 16.67 -12.50
N GLN A 151 -11.40 15.96 -11.38
CA GLN A 151 -11.62 16.57 -10.06
C GLN A 151 -10.46 17.48 -9.65
N LEU A 152 -9.21 17.02 -9.82
CA LEU A 152 -8.03 17.80 -9.48
C LEU A 152 -8.01 19.12 -10.22
N VAL A 153 -8.18 19.11 -11.54
CA VAL A 153 -8.08 20.29 -12.39
C VAL A 153 -9.31 21.19 -12.25
N ASN A 154 -10.51 20.60 -12.38
CA ASN A 154 -11.72 21.41 -12.53
C ASN A 154 -12.33 21.84 -11.20
N PHE A 155 -12.22 21.03 -10.16
CA PHE A 155 -12.77 21.33 -8.85
C PHE A 155 -11.73 21.93 -7.89
N TYR A 156 -10.59 21.26 -7.72
CA TYR A 156 -9.57 21.68 -6.77
C TYR A 156 -8.58 22.71 -7.33
N LYS A 157 -8.58 22.96 -8.64
CA LYS A 157 -7.62 23.85 -9.33
C LYS A 157 -6.16 23.43 -9.06
N ALA A 158 -5.95 22.13 -8.97
CA ALA A 158 -4.65 21.48 -8.83
C ALA A 158 -4.15 20.95 -10.17
N GLU A 159 -2.91 20.54 -10.23
CA GLU A 159 -2.33 19.93 -11.43
C GLU A 159 -2.85 18.50 -11.64
N ALA A 160 -2.98 18.10 -12.90
CA ALA A 160 -3.27 16.72 -13.24
C ALA A 160 -2.05 15.83 -12.94
N VAL A 161 -2.32 14.59 -12.56
CA VAL A 161 -1.28 13.56 -12.42
C VAL A 161 -1.03 12.90 -13.76
N ASP A 162 0.24 12.69 -14.10
CA ASP A 162 0.65 12.06 -15.35
C ASP A 162 0.36 10.56 -15.36
N TYR A 163 -0.49 10.12 -16.28
CA TYR A 163 -0.88 8.72 -16.41
C TYR A 163 0.31 7.80 -16.74
N GLN A 164 1.14 8.22 -17.71
CA GLN A 164 2.23 7.35 -18.17
C GLN A 164 3.24 7.12 -17.06
N LYS A 165 3.55 8.20 -16.30
CA LYS A 165 4.43 8.08 -15.14
C LYS A 165 3.90 7.10 -14.09
N VAL A 166 2.62 7.19 -13.73
CA VAL A 166 2.02 6.27 -12.75
C VAL A 166 2.05 4.83 -13.25
N LEU A 167 1.72 4.62 -14.53
CA LEU A 167 1.76 3.30 -15.15
C LEU A 167 3.17 2.71 -15.12
N ASP A 168 4.16 3.48 -15.57
CA ASP A 168 5.56 3.02 -15.65
C ASP A 168 6.11 2.69 -14.26
N ASP A 169 5.85 3.54 -13.26
CA ASP A 169 6.29 3.34 -11.87
C ASP A 169 5.71 2.04 -11.29
N VAL A 170 4.44 1.74 -11.53
CA VAL A 170 3.80 0.52 -11.05
C VAL A 170 4.28 -0.71 -11.82
N MET A 171 4.38 -0.61 -13.16
CA MET A 171 4.83 -1.73 -13.99
C MET A 171 6.26 -2.15 -13.69
N ALA A 172 7.13 -1.21 -13.31
CA ALA A 172 8.51 -1.51 -12.92
C ALA A 172 8.62 -2.48 -11.73
N ILE A 173 7.59 -2.55 -10.89
CA ILE A 173 7.57 -3.36 -9.66
C ILE A 173 6.46 -4.40 -9.63
N ALA A 174 5.62 -4.46 -10.67
CA ALA A 174 4.46 -5.35 -10.72
C ALA A 174 4.83 -6.82 -10.49
N ASP A 175 5.89 -7.31 -11.13
CA ASP A 175 6.32 -8.72 -11.02
C ASP A 175 6.83 -9.04 -9.61
N ILE A 176 7.42 -8.08 -8.91
CA ILE A 176 7.83 -8.25 -7.51
C ILE A 176 6.59 -8.36 -6.62
N LEU A 177 5.61 -7.48 -6.81
CA LEU A 177 4.38 -7.50 -6.01
C LEU A 177 3.58 -8.79 -6.24
N THR A 178 3.37 -9.18 -7.49
CA THR A 178 2.61 -10.38 -7.83
C THR A 178 3.28 -11.67 -7.35
N SER A 179 4.62 -11.70 -7.27
CA SER A 179 5.35 -12.87 -6.74
C SER A 179 5.09 -13.15 -5.25
N MET A 180 4.62 -12.16 -4.50
CA MET A 180 4.30 -12.29 -3.07
C MET A 180 2.79 -12.50 -2.81
N VAL A 181 1.97 -12.54 -3.86
CA VAL A 181 0.51 -12.63 -3.72
C VAL A 181 0.09 -14.06 -3.37
N VAL A 182 -0.83 -14.14 -2.41
CA VAL A 182 -1.51 -15.39 -2.02
C VAL A 182 -2.99 -15.12 -1.79
N ASP A 183 -3.81 -16.17 -1.84
CA ASP A 183 -5.15 -16.10 -1.24
C ASP A 183 -5.01 -16.11 0.28
N VAL A 184 -5.12 -14.92 0.86
CA VAL A 184 -4.95 -14.75 2.32
C VAL A 184 -6.13 -15.37 3.08
N SER A 185 -7.33 -15.41 2.50
CA SER A 185 -8.50 -16.00 3.16
C SER A 185 -8.31 -17.50 3.30
N ASP A 186 -7.93 -18.19 2.22
CA ASP A 186 -7.65 -19.61 2.23
C ASP A 186 -6.47 -19.96 3.13
N LEU A 187 -5.40 -19.14 3.08
CA LEU A 187 -4.22 -19.35 3.92
C LEU A 187 -4.54 -19.28 5.41
N LEU A 188 -5.39 -18.33 5.82
CA LEU A 188 -5.76 -18.15 7.23
C LEU A 188 -6.79 -19.16 7.72
N ASP A 189 -7.64 -19.69 6.82
CA ASP A 189 -8.58 -20.77 7.15
C ASP A 189 -7.88 -22.10 7.45
N GLN A 190 -6.70 -22.30 6.84
CA GLN A 190 -5.87 -23.50 7.02
C GLN A 190 -4.85 -23.40 8.17
N ALA A 191 -4.74 -22.23 8.84
CA ALA A 191 -3.69 -21.96 9.83
C ALA A 191 -4.11 -22.31 11.25
#